data_9112b03854d3c271b9adfe272149769e
#
_entry.id   9112b03854d3c271b9adfe272149769e
#
_cell.length_a   1.000
_cell.length_b   1.000
_cell.length_c   1.000
_cell.angle_alpha   90.00
_cell.angle_beta   90.00
_cell.angle_gamma   90.00
#
_symmetry.space_group_name_H-M   'P 1'
#
loop_
_entity.id
_entity.type
_entity.pdbx_description
1 polymer ?
#
loop_
_entity_poly.entity_id
_entity_poly.type
_entity_poly.pdbx_seq_one_letter_code
_entity_poly.pdbx_strand_id
1 'polypeptide(L)'
;MQTSKYLLATERDAEWGLTISTVGREEIVPGEEYPTKGHADGYYFDIKKGRTLDEYQLLYQPEGEGVFSSAHLPETKIKAGDIFLLFPGEWHSYHPSSTKGWKSYWIGFKGKNINDRVKAGFLSPEKPIYHVGYS
;
A
#
# COMPACT_ATOMS: atom_id res chain seq x y z
N MET A 1 10.96 -8.45 -9.03
CA MET A 1 10.79 -9.61 -8.14
C MET A 1 9.97 -9.22 -6.93
N GLN A 2 9.04 -10.05 -6.55
CA GLN A 2 8.13 -9.79 -5.46
C GLN A 2 8.16 -10.94 -4.45
N THR A 3 8.09 -10.60 -3.17
CA THR A 3 7.94 -11.57 -2.09
C THR A 3 6.87 -11.05 -1.14
N SER A 4 5.89 -11.88 -0.81
CA SER A 4 4.83 -11.51 0.12
C SER A 4 4.44 -12.67 1.00
N LYS A 5 3.88 -12.37 2.16
CA LYS A 5 3.30 -13.34 3.09
C LYS A 5 1.92 -12.87 3.52
N TYR A 6 1.00 -13.82 3.58
CA TYR A 6 -0.35 -13.60 4.06
C TYR A 6 -0.46 -14.29 5.41
N LEU A 7 -0.77 -13.52 6.44
CA LEU A 7 -0.74 -13.96 7.83
C LEU A 7 -2.13 -14.27 8.34
N LEU A 8 -2.26 -15.29 9.16
CA LEU A 8 -3.51 -15.63 9.82
C LEU A 8 -3.57 -14.96 11.18
N ALA A 9 -4.68 -14.28 11.46
CA ALA A 9 -4.93 -13.65 12.75
C ALA A 9 -5.85 -14.53 13.59
N THR A 10 -5.61 -14.56 14.90
CA THR A 10 -6.47 -15.23 15.88
C THR A 10 -7.35 -14.20 16.57
N GLU A 11 -8.36 -14.66 17.32
CA GLU A 11 -9.18 -13.78 18.15
C GLU A 11 -8.35 -13.00 19.16
N ARG A 12 -7.32 -13.62 19.71
CA ARG A 12 -6.41 -12.98 20.65
C ARG A 12 -5.60 -11.87 19.98
N ASP A 13 -5.19 -12.07 18.73
CA ASP A 13 -4.52 -11.03 17.97
C ASP A 13 -5.44 -9.82 17.79
N ALA A 14 -6.72 -10.05 17.53
CA ALA A 14 -7.70 -8.99 17.38
C ALA A 14 -7.88 -8.17 18.67
N GLU A 15 -7.71 -8.76 19.84
CA GLU A 15 -7.82 -8.07 21.13
C GLU A 15 -6.78 -6.97 21.30
N TRP A 16 -5.64 -7.06 20.64
CA TRP A 16 -4.63 -6.01 20.62
C TRP A 16 -5.14 -4.73 19.94
N GLY A 17 -6.19 -4.83 19.13
CA GLY A 17 -6.72 -3.70 18.39
C GLY A 17 -5.97 -3.42 17.09
N LEU A 18 -4.96 -4.20 16.77
CA LEU A 18 -4.20 -4.11 15.52
C LEU A 18 -3.70 -5.49 15.15
N THR A 19 -4.03 -5.92 13.94
CA THR A 19 -3.66 -7.23 13.42
C THR A 19 -2.96 -7.04 12.07
N ILE A 20 -1.79 -7.68 11.92
CA ILE A 20 -1.06 -7.67 10.66
C ILE A 20 -1.56 -8.83 9.81
N SER A 21 -2.04 -8.54 8.61
CA SER A 21 -2.59 -9.53 7.69
C SER A 21 -1.65 -9.91 6.55
N THR A 22 -0.78 -8.99 6.14
CA THR A 22 0.17 -9.26 5.05
C THR A 22 1.42 -8.41 5.21
N VAL A 23 2.54 -8.93 4.73
CA VAL A 23 3.78 -8.17 4.56
C VAL A 23 4.38 -8.55 3.23
N GLY A 24 5.11 -7.64 2.62
CA GLY A 24 5.74 -7.94 1.36
C GLY A 24 6.76 -6.92 0.92
N ARG A 25 7.47 -7.28 -0.13
CA ARG A 25 8.42 -6.40 -0.81
C ARG A 25 8.40 -6.70 -2.29
N GLU A 26 8.77 -5.69 -3.06
CA GLU A 26 8.82 -5.80 -4.51
C GLU A 26 9.93 -4.90 -5.03
N GLU A 27 10.64 -5.37 -6.04
CA GLU A 27 11.59 -4.55 -6.78
C GLU A 27 11.21 -4.65 -8.24
N ILE A 28 10.86 -3.51 -8.84
CA ILE A 28 10.52 -3.39 -10.24
C ILE A 28 11.61 -2.58 -10.91
N VAL A 29 12.38 -3.23 -11.78
CA VAL A 29 13.44 -2.57 -12.56
C VAL A 29 12.80 -1.86 -13.77
N PRO A 30 13.51 -0.87 -14.35
CA PRO A 30 12.98 -0.19 -15.53
C PRO A 30 12.60 -1.17 -16.65
N GLY A 31 11.40 -0.99 -17.20
CA GLY A 31 10.87 -1.83 -18.28
C GLY A 31 10.21 -3.12 -17.85
N GLU A 32 10.24 -3.46 -16.56
CA GLU A 32 9.62 -4.68 -16.05
C GLU A 32 8.10 -4.57 -16.04
N GLU A 33 7.43 -5.72 -16.24
CA GLU A 33 5.97 -5.78 -16.21
C GLU A 33 5.44 -5.48 -14.81
N TYR A 34 4.38 -4.68 -14.74
CA TYR A 34 3.69 -4.36 -13.50
C TYR A 34 2.16 -4.32 -13.74
N PRO A 35 1.32 -4.88 -12.85
CA PRO A 35 1.68 -5.61 -11.62
C PRO A 35 2.39 -6.93 -11.88
N THR A 36 3.21 -7.34 -10.90
CA THR A 36 3.89 -8.63 -10.94
C THR A 36 2.87 -9.76 -10.74
N LYS A 37 3.03 -10.85 -11.46
CA LYS A 37 2.18 -12.03 -11.29
C LYS A 37 2.47 -12.73 -9.96
N GLY A 38 1.51 -13.51 -9.47
CA GLY A 38 1.67 -14.32 -8.27
C GLY A 38 1.05 -13.75 -6.99
N HIS A 39 0.33 -12.64 -7.07
CA HIS A 39 -0.46 -12.17 -5.95
C HIS A 39 -1.65 -13.12 -5.70
N ALA A 40 -2.06 -13.24 -4.44
CA ALA A 40 -3.31 -13.90 -4.09
C ALA A 40 -4.49 -13.14 -4.74
N ASP A 41 -5.59 -13.85 -5.04
CA ASP A 41 -6.70 -13.29 -5.81
C ASP A 41 -7.16 -11.91 -5.32
N GLY A 42 -7.37 -11.67 -4.09
CA GLY A 42 -7.82 -10.36 -3.60
C GLY A 42 -6.80 -9.23 -3.69
N TYR A 43 -5.56 -9.52 -4.06
CA TYR A 43 -4.45 -8.55 -4.09
C TYR A 43 -3.96 -8.22 -5.50
N TYR A 44 -4.35 -9.01 -6.51
CA TYR A 44 -4.04 -8.69 -7.89
C TYR A 44 -4.93 -7.52 -8.35
N PHE A 45 -4.35 -6.60 -9.10
CA PHE A 45 -5.14 -5.51 -9.68
C PHE A 45 -4.58 -5.04 -11.01
N ASP A 46 -5.47 -4.48 -11.81
CA ASP A 46 -5.15 -3.83 -13.06
C ASP A 46 -4.98 -2.33 -12.78
N ILE A 47 -3.89 -1.73 -13.23
CA ILE A 47 -3.60 -0.30 -13.01
C ILE A 47 -4.75 0.59 -13.48
N LYS A 48 -5.36 0.26 -14.60
CA LYS A 48 -6.45 1.05 -15.19
C LYS A 48 -7.74 0.94 -14.40
N LYS A 49 -8.04 -0.25 -13.89
CA LYS A 49 -9.25 -0.50 -13.11
C LYS A 49 -9.09 -0.13 -11.66
N GLY A 50 -7.85 -0.17 -11.13
CA GLY A 50 -7.61 -0.01 -9.73
C GLY A 50 -8.19 -1.16 -8.91
N ARG A 51 -8.31 -0.96 -7.62
CA ARG A 51 -8.91 -1.94 -6.71
C ARG A 51 -9.39 -1.30 -5.41
N THR A 52 -10.12 -2.10 -4.61
CA THR A 52 -10.40 -1.81 -3.22
C THR A 52 -9.93 -3.00 -2.38
N LEU A 53 -9.51 -2.74 -1.16
CA LEU A 53 -9.14 -3.77 -0.19
C LEU A 53 -10.03 -3.64 1.04
N ASP A 54 -10.08 -4.67 1.87
CA ASP A 54 -10.81 -4.64 3.14
C ASP A 54 -9.88 -4.40 4.34
N GLU A 55 -8.66 -4.00 4.07
CA GLU A 55 -7.66 -3.70 5.08
C GLU A 55 -6.92 -2.42 4.76
N TYR A 56 -6.20 -1.88 5.75
CA TYR A 56 -5.23 -0.82 5.52
C TYR A 56 -3.95 -1.43 4.96
N GLN A 57 -3.25 -0.68 4.11
CA GLN A 57 -1.88 -1.01 3.74
C GLN A 57 -1.02 0.23 3.80
N LEU A 58 0.15 0.08 4.37
CA LEU A 58 1.18 1.12 4.37
C LEU A 58 2.29 0.64 3.44
N LEU A 59 2.60 1.46 2.43
CA LEU A 59 3.64 1.15 1.46
C LEU A 59 4.76 2.18 1.57
N TYR A 60 5.99 1.70 1.53
CA TYR A 60 7.19 2.53 1.61
C TYR A 60 8.06 2.28 0.37
N GLN A 61 8.42 3.35 -0.33
CA GLN A 61 9.26 3.31 -1.52
C GLN A 61 10.59 3.99 -1.25
N PRO A 62 11.63 3.25 -0.82
CA PRO A 62 12.95 3.86 -0.56
C PRO A 62 13.69 4.24 -1.83
N GLU A 63 13.35 3.66 -2.97
CA GLU A 63 14.03 3.90 -4.25
C GLU A 63 13.01 3.98 -5.39
N GLY A 64 13.33 4.78 -6.41
CA GLY A 64 12.55 4.88 -7.63
C GLY A 64 11.47 5.94 -7.58
N GLU A 65 10.55 5.86 -8.51
CA GLU A 65 9.44 6.79 -8.66
C GLU A 65 8.21 6.06 -9.17
N GLY A 66 7.06 6.65 -8.95
CA GLY A 66 5.80 6.15 -9.45
C GLY A 66 4.69 7.15 -9.30
N VAL A 67 3.46 6.68 -9.44
CA VAL A 67 2.26 7.50 -9.26
C VAL A 67 1.25 6.76 -8.42
N PHE A 68 0.41 7.53 -7.73
CA PHE A 68 -0.68 7.03 -6.89
C PHE A 68 -1.93 7.86 -7.15
N SER A 69 -3.08 7.21 -7.15
CA SER A 69 -4.37 7.90 -7.19
C SER A 69 -5.37 7.15 -6.31
N SER A 70 -6.35 7.87 -5.81
CA SER A 70 -7.42 7.29 -4.99
C SER A 70 -8.73 8.02 -5.23
N ALA A 71 -9.79 7.55 -4.57
CA ALA A 71 -11.07 8.23 -4.62
C ALA A 71 -11.02 9.67 -4.10
N HIS A 72 -10.03 10.00 -3.25
CA HIS A 72 -9.87 11.32 -2.63
C HIS A 72 -8.69 12.11 -3.16
N LEU A 73 -7.85 11.51 -4.02
CA LEU A 73 -6.63 12.17 -4.50
C LEU A 73 -6.41 11.87 -5.98
N PRO A 74 -6.25 12.90 -6.82
CA PRO A 74 -5.92 12.69 -8.23
C PRO A 74 -4.52 12.07 -8.36
N GLU A 75 -4.18 11.65 -9.56
CA GLU A 75 -2.85 11.08 -9.84
C GLU A 75 -1.76 11.98 -9.29
N THR A 76 -0.96 11.44 -8.37
CA THR A 76 0.06 12.17 -7.64
C THR A 76 1.37 11.42 -7.71
N LYS A 77 2.47 12.14 -7.92
CA LYS A 77 3.80 11.53 -8.01
C LYS A 77 4.26 11.01 -6.66
N ILE A 78 4.80 9.79 -6.67
CA ILE A 78 5.49 9.17 -5.56
C ILE A 78 6.99 9.23 -5.85
N LYS A 79 7.78 9.68 -4.88
CA LYS A 79 9.23 9.76 -5.01
C LYS A 79 9.92 8.93 -3.94
N ALA A 80 11.20 8.65 -4.14
CA ALA A 80 12.00 7.90 -3.19
C ALA A 80 11.88 8.50 -1.79
N GLY A 81 11.64 7.65 -0.79
CA GLY A 81 11.46 8.08 0.60
C GLY A 81 10.02 8.39 0.98
N ASP A 82 9.07 8.25 0.06
CA ASP A 82 7.66 8.44 0.36
C ASP A 82 7.02 7.18 0.91
N ILE A 83 6.02 7.37 1.76
CA ILE A 83 5.07 6.34 2.15
C ILE A 83 3.68 6.77 1.70
N PHE A 84 2.82 5.79 1.43
CA PHE A 84 1.41 6.08 1.24
C PHE A 84 0.55 5.03 1.91
N LEU A 85 -0.64 5.46 2.35
CA LEU A 85 -1.57 4.64 3.10
C LEU A 85 -2.81 4.35 2.26
N LEU A 86 -3.19 3.07 2.19
CA LEU A 86 -4.43 2.62 1.56
C LEU A 86 -5.46 2.36 2.66
N PHE A 87 -6.69 2.77 2.42
CA PHE A 87 -7.78 2.67 3.39
C PHE A 87 -8.80 1.60 2.96
N PRO A 88 -9.37 0.85 3.92
CA PRO A 88 -10.39 -0.15 3.58
C PRO A 88 -11.55 0.47 2.80
N GLY A 89 -11.98 -0.21 1.74
CA GLY A 89 -13.12 0.23 0.94
C GLY A 89 -12.87 1.40 0.01
N GLU A 90 -11.70 2.03 0.09
CA GLU A 90 -11.39 3.15 -0.80
C GLU A 90 -10.72 2.65 -2.08
N TRP A 91 -11.26 3.08 -3.22
CA TRP A 91 -10.65 2.80 -4.52
C TRP A 91 -9.26 3.44 -4.60
N HIS A 92 -8.30 2.69 -5.12
CA HIS A 92 -6.94 3.20 -5.36
C HIS A 92 -6.31 2.52 -6.56
N SER A 93 -5.27 3.16 -7.09
CA SER A 93 -4.38 2.60 -8.08
C SER A 93 -2.99 3.21 -7.92
N TYR A 94 -1.95 2.44 -8.18
CA TYR A 94 -0.58 2.93 -8.15
C TYR A 94 0.29 2.06 -9.03
N HIS A 95 1.38 2.64 -9.52
CA HIS A 95 2.36 1.89 -10.29
C HIS A 95 3.71 2.61 -10.30
N PRO A 96 4.82 1.87 -10.47
CA PRO A 96 6.12 2.50 -10.63
C PRO A 96 6.26 3.16 -11.99
N SER A 97 7.20 4.09 -12.09
CA SER A 97 7.62 4.65 -13.37
C SER A 97 8.21 3.54 -14.25
N SER A 98 7.80 3.48 -15.51
CA SER A 98 8.34 2.50 -16.46
C SER A 98 9.82 2.73 -16.76
N THR A 99 10.31 3.96 -16.60
CA THR A 99 11.70 4.33 -16.89
C THR A 99 12.62 4.20 -15.68
N LYS A 100 12.07 4.33 -14.46
CA LYS A 100 12.89 4.28 -13.23
C LYS A 100 12.61 3.06 -12.35
N GLY A 101 11.42 2.47 -12.46
CA GLY A 101 11.02 1.41 -11.56
C GLY A 101 10.90 1.89 -10.13
N TRP A 102 10.79 0.99 -9.19
CA TRP A 102 10.84 1.30 -7.76
C TRP A 102 11.14 0.07 -6.92
N LYS A 103 11.48 0.33 -5.66
CA LYS A 103 11.54 -0.66 -4.61
C LYS A 103 10.45 -0.33 -3.62
N SER A 104 9.65 -1.33 -3.24
CA SER A 104 8.50 -1.12 -2.37
C SER A 104 8.44 -2.17 -1.27
N TYR A 105 8.15 -1.72 -0.06
CA TYR A 105 7.84 -2.59 1.08
C TYR A 105 6.44 -2.25 1.55
N TRP A 106 5.66 -3.25 1.95
CA TRP A 106 4.32 -2.98 2.47
C TRP A 106 3.96 -3.87 3.64
N ILE A 107 3.02 -3.36 4.42
CA ILE A 107 2.40 -4.06 5.53
C ILE A 107 0.89 -3.82 5.45
N GLY A 108 0.12 -4.89 5.51
CA GLY A 108 -1.34 -4.83 5.55
C GLY A 108 -1.82 -5.11 6.96
N PHE A 109 -2.80 -4.34 7.42
CA PHE A 109 -3.25 -4.42 8.81
C PHE A 109 -4.69 -3.93 8.94
N LYS A 110 -5.31 -4.31 10.05
CA LYS A 110 -6.65 -3.83 10.41
C LYS A 110 -6.83 -3.91 11.92
N GLY A 111 -7.88 -3.27 12.42
CA GLY A 111 -8.21 -3.31 13.81
C GLY A 111 -8.84 -2.03 14.32
N LYS A 112 -9.39 -2.09 15.52
CA LYS A 112 -10.04 -0.95 16.17
C LYS A 112 -9.09 0.22 16.39
N ASN A 113 -7.83 -0.06 16.70
CA ASN A 113 -6.85 0.99 16.97
C ASN A 113 -6.69 1.93 15.77
N ILE A 114 -6.42 1.37 14.57
CA ILE A 114 -6.27 2.20 13.39
C ILE A 114 -7.59 2.87 12.97
N ASN A 115 -8.72 2.15 13.12
CA ASN A 115 -10.03 2.72 12.82
C ASN A 115 -10.29 3.96 13.67
N ASP A 116 -9.98 3.92 14.96
CA ASP A 116 -10.17 5.04 15.87
C ASP A 116 -9.25 6.21 15.50
N ARG A 117 -8.01 5.95 15.08
CA ARG A 117 -7.08 7.00 14.64
C ARG A 117 -7.57 7.73 13.39
N VAL A 118 -8.10 6.99 12.44
CA VAL A 118 -8.67 7.57 11.22
C VAL A 118 -9.92 8.39 11.56
N LYS A 119 -10.80 7.84 12.38
CA LYS A 119 -12.03 8.51 12.82
C LYS A 119 -11.72 9.80 13.58
N ALA A 120 -10.66 9.82 14.37
CA ALA A 120 -10.22 11.00 15.13
C ALA A 120 -9.47 12.03 14.27
N GLY A 121 -9.19 11.73 13.01
CA GLY A 121 -8.55 12.67 12.09
C GLY A 121 -7.03 12.65 12.09
N PHE A 122 -6.39 11.72 12.80
CA PHE A 122 -4.93 11.62 12.81
C PHE A 122 -4.39 11.15 11.46
N LEU A 123 -5.17 10.36 10.73
CA LEU A 123 -4.86 9.88 9.39
C LEU A 123 -6.08 10.12 8.52
N SER A 124 -5.88 10.52 7.26
CA SER A 124 -6.98 10.87 6.38
C SER A 124 -6.76 10.37 4.95
N PRO A 125 -7.81 9.81 4.31
CA PRO A 125 -7.75 9.46 2.89
C PRO A 125 -7.44 10.64 1.98
N GLU A 126 -7.65 11.87 2.44
CA GLU A 126 -7.36 13.08 1.69
C GLU A 126 -5.87 13.44 1.71
N LYS A 127 -5.12 12.92 2.68
CA LYS A 127 -3.67 13.13 2.82
C LYS A 127 -2.96 11.81 3.07
N PRO A 128 -2.95 10.89 2.09
CA PRO A 128 -2.40 9.56 2.32
C PRO A 128 -0.88 9.46 2.11
N ILE A 129 -0.24 10.48 1.56
CA ILE A 129 1.18 10.43 1.19
C ILE A 129 2.02 11.25 2.14
N TYR A 130 3.11 10.67 2.65
CA TYR A 130 4.04 11.33 3.55
C TYR A 130 5.47 11.07 3.09
N HIS A 131 6.32 12.10 3.13
CA HIS A 131 7.74 11.92 2.85
C HIS A 131 8.48 11.69 4.15
N VAL A 132 9.08 10.51 4.31
CA VAL A 132 9.78 10.12 5.53
C VAL A 132 11.29 9.98 5.33
N GLY A 133 11.76 9.99 4.09
CA GLY A 133 13.17 9.82 3.77
C GLY A 133 13.61 8.36 3.76
N TYR A 134 14.92 8.15 3.71
CA TYR A 134 15.49 6.80 3.55
C TYR A 134 16.88 6.65 4.15
N SER A 135 17.20 7.45 5.14
CA SER A 135 18.46 7.35 5.86
C SER A 135 18.28 6.68 7.22
#